data_7357249e9fa23fe91f455f60a3ea42ae
#
_entry.id   7357249e9fa23fe91f455f60a3ea42ae
#
_cell.length_a   1.000
_cell.length_b   1.000
_cell.length_c   1.000
_cell.angle_alpha   90.00
_cell.angle_beta   90.00
_cell.angle_gamma   90.00
#
_symmetry.space_group_name_H-M   'P 1'
#
loop_
_entity.id
_entity.type
_entity.pdbx_description
1 polymer ?
#
loop_
_entity_poly.entity_id
_entity_poly.type
_entity_poly.pdbx_seq_one_letter_code
_entity_poly.pdbx_strand_id
1 'polypeptide(L)'
;ARVGDVEDILSTYSMDEIDLTSATYSMLDDLMKSTGDPYATYYNPDLYNTYIKETTERSYAGIGVVFADYNGRAYVSDVFEGSEAEAKGVQQGDFLTSIDSEDVSAWSMTEVVNALAKDEGATVSVTWMRPASLDAQTGEQFTTTLTCKVYEEANLTTALSDGVGVVKVRQISSNAAELVDQATKSLIEQGAGAIVLDLRDNAGGYLTQAVDIASLFVNSGILVQIEGNDGPATTKSAA
;
A
#
# COMPACT_ATOMS: atom_id res chain seq x y z
N ALA A 1 19.44 25.42 -10.65
CA ALA A 1 20.80 25.96 -10.69
C ALA A 1 21.67 25.29 -9.64
N ARG A 2 21.34 25.36 -8.35
CA ARG A 2 22.22 24.82 -7.29
C ARG A 2 22.41 23.31 -7.29
N VAL A 3 21.39 22.53 -7.64
CA VAL A 3 21.48 21.06 -7.69
C VAL A 3 22.35 20.65 -8.87
N GLY A 4 22.09 21.16 -10.06
CA GLY A 4 22.91 20.86 -11.24
C GLY A 4 24.38 21.26 -11.09
N ASP A 5 24.67 22.38 -10.41
CA ASP A 5 26.06 22.79 -10.13
C ASP A 5 26.79 21.78 -9.22
N VAL A 6 26.07 21.13 -8.27
CA VAL A 6 26.62 20.08 -7.41
C VAL A 6 26.80 18.79 -8.18
N GLU A 7 25.84 18.40 -9.01
CA GLU A 7 25.93 17.22 -9.89
C GLU A 7 27.13 17.32 -10.86
N ASP A 8 27.35 18.51 -11.45
CA ASP A 8 28.50 18.79 -12.33
C ASP A 8 29.83 18.66 -11.58
N ILE A 9 29.91 19.18 -10.34
CA ILE A 9 31.11 19.05 -9.50
C ILE A 9 31.35 17.58 -9.14
N LEU A 10 30.33 16.86 -8.72
CA LEU A 10 30.44 15.46 -8.34
C LEU A 10 30.86 14.59 -9.53
N SER A 11 30.25 14.76 -10.69
CA SER A 11 30.59 14.01 -11.90
C SER A 11 32.00 14.31 -12.43
N THR A 12 32.54 15.52 -12.11
CA THR A 12 33.86 15.94 -12.60
C THR A 12 34.99 15.53 -11.65
N TYR A 13 34.75 15.57 -10.35
CA TYR A 13 35.81 15.48 -9.34
C TYR A 13 35.71 14.28 -8.39
N SER A 14 34.60 13.52 -8.41
CA SER A 14 34.51 12.30 -7.60
C SER A 14 35.46 11.23 -8.14
N MET A 15 36.12 10.52 -7.23
CA MET A 15 36.96 9.36 -7.57
C MET A 15 36.13 8.08 -7.72
N ASP A 16 34.95 8.05 -7.12
CA ASP A 16 34.02 6.96 -7.20
C ASP A 16 32.89 7.28 -8.19
N GLU A 17 32.35 6.26 -8.84
CA GLU A 17 31.17 6.38 -9.70
C GLU A 17 29.97 6.73 -8.81
N ILE A 18 29.28 7.82 -9.13
CA ILE A 18 28.11 8.29 -8.38
C ILE A 18 26.87 8.01 -9.20
N ASP A 19 25.92 7.29 -8.64
CA ASP A 19 24.59 7.14 -9.21
C ASP A 19 23.76 8.42 -8.94
N LEU A 20 23.85 9.36 -9.90
CA LEU A 20 23.12 10.63 -9.82
C LEU A 20 21.60 10.42 -9.89
N THR A 21 21.12 9.33 -10.46
CA THR A 21 19.69 9.01 -10.52
C THR A 21 19.17 8.68 -9.13
N SER A 22 19.82 7.77 -8.42
CA SER A 22 19.47 7.43 -7.04
C SER A 22 19.62 8.61 -6.10
N ALA A 23 20.67 9.43 -6.28
CA ALA A 23 20.84 10.65 -5.50
C ALA A 23 19.70 11.66 -5.73
N THR A 24 19.24 11.82 -6.98
CA THR A 24 18.10 12.67 -7.31
C THR A 24 16.81 12.17 -6.67
N TYR A 25 16.56 10.84 -6.69
CA TYR A 25 15.38 10.26 -6.05
C TYR A 25 15.38 10.52 -4.54
N SER A 26 16.53 10.34 -3.89
CA SER A 26 16.69 10.62 -2.46
C SER A 26 16.41 12.09 -2.11
N MET A 27 16.92 13.02 -2.93
CA MET A 27 16.65 14.46 -2.73
C MET A 27 15.16 14.79 -2.89
N LEU A 28 14.46 14.19 -3.84
CA LEU A 28 13.03 14.42 -4.05
C LEU A 28 12.19 13.85 -2.90
N ASP A 29 12.58 12.70 -2.36
CA ASP A 29 11.94 12.12 -1.17
C ASP A 29 12.15 13.00 0.07
N ASP A 30 13.38 13.47 0.30
CA ASP A 30 13.70 14.41 1.38
C ASP A 30 12.96 15.76 1.24
N LEU A 31 12.77 16.23 0.00
CA LEU A 31 11.97 17.42 -0.27
C LEU A 31 10.52 17.23 0.18
N MET A 32 9.92 16.06 -0.13
CA MET A 32 8.55 15.75 0.33
C MET A 32 8.49 15.68 1.86
N LYS A 33 9.42 14.97 2.50
CA LYS A 33 9.52 14.91 3.97
C LYS A 33 9.64 16.28 4.62
N SER A 34 10.36 17.21 3.98
CA SER A 34 10.55 18.59 4.49
C SER A 34 9.29 19.45 4.49
N THR A 35 8.26 19.06 3.75
CA THR A 35 6.96 19.78 3.72
C THR A 35 6.20 19.67 5.03
N GLY A 36 6.46 18.63 5.83
CA GLY A 36 5.69 18.29 7.03
C GLY A 36 4.29 17.77 6.74
N ASP A 37 3.94 17.56 5.49
CA ASP A 37 2.69 16.94 5.08
C ASP A 37 2.84 15.41 5.11
N PRO A 38 2.11 14.69 6.00
CA PRO A 38 2.23 13.24 6.12
C PRO A 38 1.69 12.49 4.88
N TYR A 39 0.99 13.18 3.97
CA TYR A 39 0.43 12.60 2.75
C TYR A 39 1.25 12.93 1.50
N ALA A 40 2.25 13.81 1.61
CA ALA A 40 3.14 14.13 0.51
C ALA A 40 4.18 13.02 0.34
N THR A 41 4.13 12.32 -0.80
CA THR A 41 5.03 11.23 -1.12
C THR A 41 5.58 11.38 -2.54
N TYR A 42 6.88 11.18 -2.71
CA TYR A 42 7.50 11.04 -4.01
C TYR A 42 7.62 9.56 -4.38
N TYR A 43 7.13 9.20 -5.54
CA TYR A 43 7.32 7.87 -6.12
C TYR A 43 8.31 7.96 -7.28
N ASN A 44 9.44 7.28 -7.19
CA ASN A 44 10.26 7.03 -8.37
C ASN A 44 9.51 6.10 -9.35
N PRO A 45 9.96 5.93 -10.61
CA PRO A 45 9.23 5.16 -11.61
C PRO A 45 8.90 3.71 -11.18
N ASP A 46 9.82 3.04 -10.48
CA ASP A 46 9.64 1.65 -10.05
C ASP A 46 8.64 1.55 -8.90
N LEU A 47 8.76 2.43 -7.90
CA LEU A 47 7.80 2.53 -6.80
C LEU A 47 6.40 2.94 -7.28
N TYR A 48 6.33 3.83 -8.28
CA TYR A 48 5.05 4.20 -8.86
C TYR A 48 4.37 3.02 -9.57
N ASN A 49 5.12 2.23 -10.32
CA ASN A 49 4.60 1.03 -10.97
C ASN A 49 4.11 0.00 -9.94
N THR A 50 4.84 -0.20 -8.85
CA THR A 50 4.42 -1.07 -7.74
C THR A 50 3.15 -0.53 -7.09
N TYR A 51 3.11 0.77 -6.76
CA TYR A 51 1.94 1.43 -6.21
C TYR A 51 0.69 1.25 -7.10
N ILE A 52 0.82 1.45 -8.42
CA ILE A 52 -0.30 1.26 -9.35
C ILE A 52 -0.79 -0.20 -9.35
N LYS A 53 0.10 -1.18 -9.36
CA LYS A 53 -0.28 -2.60 -9.27
C LYS A 53 -1.04 -2.90 -7.98
N GLU A 54 -0.51 -2.48 -6.86
CA GLU A 54 -1.12 -2.69 -5.54
C GLU A 54 -2.48 -2.00 -5.42
N THR A 55 -2.61 -0.77 -5.91
CA THR A 55 -3.87 0.00 -5.82
C THR A 55 -4.90 -0.35 -6.88
N THR A 56 -4.50 -0.94 -8.01
CA THR A 56 -5.39 -1.29 -9.11
C THR A 56 -5.74 -2.77 -9.12
N GLU A 57 -4.72 -3.61 -9.02
CA GLU A 57 -4.83 -5.06 -9.21
C GLU A 57 -4.87 -5.81 -7.87
N ARG A 58 -4.51 -5.15 -6.77
CA ARG A 58 -4.27 -5.77 -5.46
C ARG A 58 -3.37 -7.00 -5.58
N SER A 59 -2.38 -6.87 -6.46
CA SER A 59 -1.38 -7.88 -6.74
C SER A 59 -0.07 -7.49 -6.07
N TYR A 60 0.41 -8.32 -5.18
CA TYR A 60 1.58 -8.06 -4.36
C TYR A 60 2.64 -9.11 -4.65
N ALA A 61 3.76 -8.68 -5.20
CA ALA A 61 4.92 -9.55 -5.37
C ALA A 61 5.71 -9.58 -4.05
N GLY A 62 6.02 -10.75 -3.54
CA GLY A 62 6.82 -10.88 -2.33
C GLY A 62 6.53 -12.13 -1.52
N ILE A 63 6.64 -12.02 -0.22
CA ILE A 63 6.61 -13.15 0.72
C ILE A 63 5.25 -13.36 1.41
N GLY A 64 4.19 -12.70 0.95
CA GLY A 64 2.85 -12.81 1.54
C GLY A 64 2.65 -11.96 2.79
N VAL A 65 3.32 -10.83 2.87
CA VAL A 65 3.28 -9.89 3.99
C VAL A 65 3.11 -8.47 3.45
N VAL A 66 2.26 -7.69 4.08
CA VAL A 66 2.13 -6.25 3.86
C VAL A 66 2.92 -5.53 4.95
N PHE A 67 3.75 -4.58 4.54
CA PHE A 67 4.56 -3.79 5.47
C PHE A 67 4.01 -2.37 5.64
N ALA A 68 4.29 -1.78 6.79
CA ALA A 68 4.10 -0.36 7.06
C ALA A 68 5.29 0.18 7.86
N ASP A 69 5.42 1.50 7.93
CA ASP A 69 6.47 2.14 8.73
C ASP A 69 5.97 2.46 10.15
N TYR A 70 6.83 2.18 11.12
CA TYR A 70 6.68 2.64 12.48
C TYR A 70 8.00 3.21 12.99
N ASN A 71 8.05 4.51 13.21
CA ASN A 71 9.26 5.23 13.61
C ASN A 71 10.47 4.95 12.68
N GLY A 72 10.24 4.90 11.36
CA GLY A 72 11.27 4.66 10.36
C GLY A 72 11.74 3.20 10.25
N ARG A 73 11.00 2.26 10.81
CA ARG A 73 11.27 0.82 10.76
C ARG A 73 10.09 0.08 10.14
N ALA A 74 10.37 -0.83 9.25
CA ALA A 74 9.36 -1.68 8.63
C ALA A 74 8.80 -2.71 9.63
N TYR A 75 7.48 -2.79 9.71
CA TYR A 75 6.77 -3.83 10.46
C TYR A 75 5.64 -4.43 9.64
N VAL A 76 5.21 -5.62 10.03
CA VAL A 76 4.09 -6.36 9.42
C VAL A 76 2.78 -5.66 9.79
N SER A 77 2.13 -5.04 8.83
CA SER A 77 0.80 -4.44 8.99
C SER A 77 -0.32 -5.45 8.70
N ASP A 78 -0.06 -6.42 7.80
CA ASP A 78 -1.00 -7.50 7.49
C ASP A 78 -0.26 -8.72 6.93
N VAL A 79 -0.87 -9.90 7.01
CA VAL A 79 -0.36 -11.16 6.45
C VAL A 79 -1.44 -11.76 5.57
N PHE A 80 -1.10 -12.14 4.35
CA PHE A 80 -2.05 -12.75 3.43
C PHE A 80 -2.53 -14.10 3.94
N GLU A 81 -3.84 -14.28 3.99
CA GLU A 81 -4.49 -15.54 4.36
C GLU A 81 -4.05 -16.68 3.42
N GLY A 82 -3.68 -17.81 3.98
CA GLY A 82 -3.16 -18.97 3.24
C GLY A 82 -1.74 -18.78 2.71
N SER A 83 -1.04 -17.70 3.05
CA SER A 83 0.34 -17.49 2.66
C SER A 83 1.31 -18.41 3.40
N GLU A 84 2.52 -18.58 2.83
CA GLU A 84 3.60 -19.28 3.49
C GLU A 84 4.09 -18.55 4.76
N ALA A 85 4.02 -17.22 4.77
CA ALA A 85 4.33 -16.39 5.92
C ALA A 85 3.38 -16.67 7.09
N GLU A 86 2.06 -16.73 6.83
CA GLU A 86 1.07 -17.10 7.84
C GLU A 86 1.32 -18.51 8.37
N ALA A 87 1.52 -19.50 7.47
CA ALA A 87 1.78 -20.88 7.86
C ALA A 87 3.05 -21.04 8.70
N LYS A 88 4.02 -20.15 8.56
CA LYS A 88 5.27 -20.10 9.34
C LYS A 88 5.18 -19.20 10.57
N GLY A 89 4.01 -18.68 10.87
CA GLY A 89 3.71 -17.98 12.11
C GLY A 89 4.08 -16.49 12.12
N VAL A 90 4.34 -15.88 10.96
CA VAL A 90 4.45 -14.41 10.86
C VAL A 90 3.11 -13.78 11.19
N GLN A 91 3.10 -12.69 11.97
CA GLN A 91 1.89 -12.04 12.45
C GLN A 91 2.00 -10.52 12.32
N GLN A 92 0.86 -9.87 12.30
CA GLN A 92 0.78 -8.42 12.42
C GLN A 92 1.52 -7.93 13.68
N GLY A 93 2.32 -6.89 13.52
CA GLY A 93 3.15 -6.32 14.58
C GLY A 93 4.58 -6.86 14.64
N ASP A 94 4.94 -7.90 13.87
CA ASP A 94 6.32 -8.36 13.77
C ASP A 94 7.17 -7.33 13.01
N PHE A 95 8.38 -7.05 13.51
CA PHE A 95 9.36 -6.23 12.82
C PHE A 95 10.32 -7.10 12.03
N LEU A 96 10.69 -6.65 10.86
CA LEU A 96 11.70 -7.29 10.05
C LEU A 96 13.08 -6.79 10.48
N THR A 97 14.00 -7.71 10.80
CA THR A 97 15.33 -7.36 11.32
C THR A 97 16.49 -7.84 10.44
N SER A 98 16.27 -8.87 9.60
CA SER A 98 17.30 -9.33 8.67
C SER A 98 16.67 -9.92 7.42
N ILE A 99 17.30 -9.70 6.25
CA ILE A 99 17.01 -10.36 4.98
C ILE A 99 18.30 -11.01 4.47
N ASP A 100 18.27 -12.32 4.22
CA ASP A 100 19.41 -13.10 3.72
C ASP A 100 20.71 -12.85 4.53
N SER A 101 20.58 -12.68 5.85
CA SER A 101 21.64 -12.36 6.81
C SER A 101 22.14 -10.90 6.79
N GLU A 102 21.58 -10.03 5.99
CA GLU A 102 21.82 -8.60 6.06
C GLU A 102 20.94 -7.97 7.15
N ASP A 103 21.51 -7.13 8.00
CA ASP A 103 20.76 -6.39 9.02
C ASP A 103 19.98 -5.26 8.37
N VAL A 104 18.65 -5.34 8.46
CA VAL A 104 17.72 -4.36 7.89
C VAL A 104 16.84 -3.71 8.97
N SER A 105 17.23 -3.83 10.22
CA SER A 105 16.44 -3.40 11.38
C SER A 105 16.14 -1.89 11.42
N ALA A 106 16.88 -1.09 10.65
CA ALA A 106 16.69 0.35 10.49
C ALA A 106 16.10 0.75 9.12
N TRP A 107 15.71 -0.22 8.31
CA TRP A 107 15.16 0.05 6.98
C TRP A 107 13.69 0.46 7.05
N SER A 108 13.33 1.39 6.20
CA SER A 108 11.93 1.76 5.93
C SER A 108 11.18 0.65 5.21
N MET A 109 9.86 0.72 5.25
CA MET A 109 8.98 -0.17 4.47
C MET A 109 9.40 -0.22 2.99
N THR A 110 9.72 0.93 2.39
CA THR A 110 10.11 1.02 0.98
C THR A 110 11.37 0.21 0.67
N GLU A 111 12.40 0.32 1.50
CA GLU A 111 13.66 -0.42 1.33
C GLU A 111 13.42 -1.93 1.47
N VAL A 112 12.63 -2.33 2.46
CA VAL A 112 12.26 -3.73 2.70
C VAL A 112 11.47 -4.31 1.53
N VAL A 113 10.43 -3.61 1.05
CA VAL A 113 9.60 -4.07 -0.07
C VAL A 113 10.45 -4.24 -1.34
N ASN A 114 11.34 -3.29 -1.63
CA ASN A 114 12.24 -3.38 -2.78
C ASN A 114 13.19 -4.59 -2.67
N ALA A 115 13.75 -4.87 -1.50
CA ALA A 115 14.64 -6.01 -1.29
C ALA A 115 13.92 -7.36 -1.39
N LEU A 116 12.63 -7.40 -1.07
CA LEU A 116 11.78 -8.59 -1.14
C LEU A 116 11.06 -8.76 -2.48
N ALA A 117 11.10 -7.77 -3.37
CA ALA A 117 10.56 -7.84 -4.74
C ALA A 117 11.49 -8.66 -5.65
N LYS A 118 11.61 -9.95 -5.36
CA LYS A 118 12.40 -10.92 -6.12
C LYS A 118 11.51 -11.69 -7.11
N ASP A 119 12.14 -12.36 -8.06
CA ASP A 119 11.43 -13.21 -9.03
C ASP A 119 10.58 -14.27 -8.32
N GLU A 120 9.44 -14.61 -8.94
CA GLU A 120 8.57 -15.66 -8.44
C GLU A 120 9.34 -16.99 -8.35
N GLY A 121 9.21 -17.65 -7.20
CA GLY A 121 9.93 -18.87 -6.88
C GLY A 121 11.29 -18.66 -6.20
N ALA A 122 11.80 -17.43 -6.15
CA ALA A 122 13.00 -17.14 -5.37
C ALA A 122 12.72 -17.33 -3.87
N THR A 123 13.70 -17.87 -3.15
CA THR A 123 13.60 -18.04 -1.68
C THR A 123 14.39 -16.94 -0.99
N VAL A 124 13.88 -16.51 0.16
CA VAL A 124 14.50 -15.50 1.00
C VAL A 124 14.45 -15.95 2.47
N SER A 125 15.56 -15.75 3.19
CA SER A 125 15.63 -15.99 4.63
C SER A 125 15.34 -14.67 5.36
N VAL A 126 14.31 -14.65 6.20
CA VAL A 126 13.88 -13.44 6.90
C VAL A 126 13.91 -13.69 8.39
N THR A 127 14.56 -12.82 9.14
CA THR A 127 14.52 -12.80 10.60
C THR A 127 13.56 -11.72 11.07
N TRP A 128 12.71 -12.12 11.98
CA TRP A 128 11.64 -11.32 12.57
C TRP A 128 11.92 -11.06 14.04
N MET A 129 11.39 -9.96 14.54
CA MET A 129 11.31 -9.65 15.96
C MET A 129 9.86 -9.38 16.32
N ARG A 130 9.30 -10.19 17.23
CA ARG A 130 7.94 -10.01 17.76
C ARG A 130 8.00 -9.26 19.08
N PRO A 131 7.67 -7.97 19.12
CA PRO A 131 7.67 -7.20 20.35
C PRO A 131 6.35 -7.40 21.12
N ALA A 132 6.36 -7.05 22.40
CA ALA A 132 5.13 -7.01 23.20
C ALA A 132 4.21 -5.81 22.81
N SER A 133 4.77 -4.77 22.23
CA SER A 133 4.06 -3.61 21.64
C SER A 133 4.96 -2.99 20.57
N LEU A 134 4.39 -2.19 19.65
CA LEU A 134 5.17 -1.55 18.58
C LEU A 134 6.27 -0.60 19.10
N ASP A 135 6.13 -0.05 20.30
CA ASP A 135 7.15 0.80 20.94
C ASP A 135 8.30 0.01 21.56
N ALA A 136 8.15 -1.30 21.75
CA ALA A 136 9.19 -2.13 22.38
C ALA A 136 10.38 -2.29 21.43
N GLN A 137 11.59 -2.09 21.97
CA GLN A 137 12.85 -2.18 21.21
C GLN A 137 13.38 -3.62 21.14
N THR A 138 12.81 -4.54 21.90
CA THR A 138 13.20 -5.96 21.95
C THR A 138 11.98 -6.85 21.93
N GLY A 139 12.16 -8.08 21.47
CA GLY A 139 11.11 -9.08 21.37
C GLY A 139 11.67 -10.47 21.10
N GLU A 140 10.78 -11.42 20.94
CA GLU A 140 11.12 -12.76 20.50
C GLU A 140 11.62 -12.71 19.06
N GLN A 141 12.77 -13.35 18.79
CA GLN A 141 13.31 -13.46 17.44
C GLN A 141 13.09 -14.85 16.87
N PHE A 142 12.71 -14.91 15.61
CA PHE A 142 12.58 -16.15 14.86
C PHE A 142 12.93 -15.92 13.40
N THR A 143 13.34 -16.96 12.70
CA THR A 143 13.74 -16.91 11.29
C THR A 143 12.87 -17.83 10.47
N THR A 144 12.44 -17.34 9.31
CA THR A 144 11.67 -18.09 8.31
C THR A 144 12.38 -18.05 6.97
N THR A 145 12.33 -19.15 6.21
CA THR A 145 12.66 -19.12 4.78
C THR A 145 11.34 -19.08 4.02
N LEU A 146 11.14 -18.08 3.19
CA LEU A 146 9.89 -17.84 2.47
C LEU A 146 10.16 -17.85 0.96
N THR A 147 9.16 -18.27 0.19
CA THR A 147 9.20 -18.26 -1.27
C THR A 147 8.47 -17.03 -1.77
N CYS A 148 9.14 -16.26 -2.62
CA CYS A 148 8.52 -15.11 -3.28
C CYS A 148 7.47 -15.58 -4.30
N LYS A 149 6.28 -15.03 -4.21
CA LYS A 149 5.13 -15.32 -5.09
C LYS A 149 4.39 -14.02 -5.38
N VAL A 150 3.51 -14.08 -6.36
CA VAL A 150 2.49 -13.06 -6.54
C VAL A 150 1.27 -13.45 -5.70
N TYR A 151 0.85 -12.56 -4.81
CA TYR A 151 -0.35 -12.71 -4.00
C TYR A 151 -1.42 -11.78 -4.55
N GLU A 152 -2.59 -12.32 -4.82
CA GLU A 152 -3.75 -11.56 -5.26
C GLU A 152 -4.80 -11.60 -4.15
N GLU A 153 -5.29 -10.44 -3.77
CA GLU A 153 -6.34 -10.31 -2.77
C GLU A 153 -7.60 -9.73 -3.40
N ALA A 154 -8.72 -10.39 -3.16
CA ALA A 154 -9.99 -9.87 -3.63
C ALA A 154 -10.28 -8.49 -3.00
N ASN A 155 -10.39 -7.46 -3.85
CA ASN A 155 -10.69 -6.10 -3.39
C ASN A 155 -12.10 -5.97 -2.80
N LEU A 156 -12.99 -6.88 -3.19
CA LEU A 156 -14.39 -6.87 -2.81
C LEU A 156 -14.83 -8.28 -2.40
N THR A 157 -15.55 -8.36 -1.30
CA THR A 157 -16.23 -9.59 -0.86
C THR A 157 -17.70 -9.32 -0.66
N THR A 158 -18.54 -10.34 -0.90
CA THR A 158 -20.00 -10.24 -0.76
C THR A 158 -20.53 -11.31 0.19
N ALA A 159 -21.58 -10.96 0.89
CA ALA A 159 -22.36 -11.92 1.69
C ALA A 159 -23.86 -11.61 1.55
N LEU A 160 -24.70 -12.65 1.58
CA LEU A 160 -26.15 -12.50 1.62
C LEU A 160 -26.70 -13.26 2.84
N SER A 161 -27.39 -12.56 3.73
CA SER A 161 -28.03 -13.14 4.91
C SER A 161 -29.34 -12.42 5.17
N ASP A 162 -30.40 -13.19 5.41
CA ASP A 162 -31.73 -12.70 5.76
C ASP A 162 -32.27 -11.59 4.83
N GLY A 163 -31.98 -11.71 3.54
CA GLY A 163 -32.40 -10.74 2.53
C GLY A 163 -31.59 -9.42 2.54
N VAL A 164 -30.51 -9.36 3.30
CA VAL A 164 -29.55 -8.23 3.29
C VAL A 164 -28.27 -8.67 2.59
N GLY A 165 -27.92 -7.97 1.51
CA GLY A 165 -26.64 -8.11 0.83
C GLY A 165 -25.59 -7.20 1.46
N VAL A 166 -24.42 -7.74 1.78
CA VAL A 166 -23.26 -6.98 2.25
C VAL A 166 -22.20 -6.97 1.17
N VAL A 167 -21.74 -5.78 0.80
CA VAL A 167 -20.62 -5.55 -0.11
C VAL A 167 -19.50 -4.91 0.71
N LYS A 168 -18.45 -5.67 1.03
CA LYS A 168 -17.27 -5.14 1.73
C LYS A 168 -16.20 -4.78 0.72
N VAL A 169 -15.76 -3.53 0.74
CA VAL A 169 -14.69 -3.00 -0.13
C VAL A 169 -13.47 -2.71 0.71
N ARG A 170 -12.34 -3.33 0.39
CA ARG A 170 -11.10 -3.18 1.14
C ARG A 170 -10.33 -1.92 0.74
N GLN A 171 -10.39 -1.55 -0.53
CA GLN A 171 -9.72 -0.36 -1.07
C GLN A 171 -10.51 0.25 -2.22
N ILE A 172 -10.45 1.56 -2.38
CA ILE A 172 -11.04 2.27 -3.53
C ILE A 172 -10.06 2.22 -4.71
N SER A 173 -9.94 1.03 -5.33
CA SER A 173 -9.09 0.80 -6.51
C SER A 173 -9.66 1.49 -7.77
N SER A 174 -8.90 1.50 -8.86
CA SER A 174 -9.29 2.16 -10.13
C SER A 174 -10.54 1.56 -10.79
N ASN A 175 -10.96 0.36 -10.41
CA ASN A 175 -12.15 -0.35 -10.89
C ASN A 175 -13.19 -0.60 -9.79
N ALA A 176 -13.03 0.00 -8.61
CA ALA A 176 -13.86 -0.29 -7.44
C ALA A 176 -15.35 0.00 -7.67
N ALA A 177 -15.69 1.05 -8.40
CA ALA A 177 -17.09 1.39 -8.70
C ALA A 177 -17.77 0.32 -9.56
N GLU A 178 -17.09 -0.19 -10.58
CA GLU A 178 -17.60 -1.28 -11.42
C GLU A 178 -17.81 -2.55 -10.61
N LEU A 179 -16.85 -2.92 -9.75
CA LEU A 179 -16.96 -4.09 -8.88
C LEU A 179 -18.14 -3.98 -7.91
N VAL A 180 -18.35 -2.81 -7.31
CA VAL A 180 -19.47 -2.56 -6.38
C VAL A 180 -20.81 -2.63 -7.12
N ASP A 181 -20.89 -2.03 -8.32
CA ASP A 181 -22.11 -2.07 -9.15
C ASP A 181 -22.48 -3.51 -9.52
N GLN A 182 -21.52 -4.29 -10.01
CA GLN A 182 -21.71 -5.70 -10.37
C GLN A 182 -22.13 -6.55 -9.15
N ALA A 183 -21.45 -6.38 -8.02
CA ALA A 183 -21.74 -7.09 -6.79
C ALA A 183 -23.15 -6.76 -6.25
N THR A 184 -23.52 -5.50 -6.28
CA THR A 184 -24.84 -5.02 -5.86
C THR A 184 -25.94 -5.61 -6.73
N LYS A 185 -25.79 -5.58 -8.05
CA LYS A 185 -26.72 -6.19 -9.00
C LYS A 185 -26.88 -7.70 -8.75
N SER A 186 -25.76 -8.39 -8.60
CA SER A 186 -25.75 -9.83 -8.33
C SER A 186 -26.46 -10.19 -7.02
N LEU A 187 -26.25 -9.42 -5.95
CA LEU A 187 -26.93 -9.64 -4.67
C LEU A 187 -28.45 -9.40 -4.77
N ILE A 188 -28.86 -8.38 -5.52
CA ILE A 188 -30.29 -8.11 -5.79
C ILE A 188 -30.92 -9.26 -6.56
N GLU A 189 -30.26 -9.77 -7.60
CA GLU A 189 -30.70 -10.95 -8.36
C GLU A 189 -30.82 -12.20 -7.49
N GLN A 190 -29.97 -12.34 -6.47
CA GLN A 190 -30.01 -13.41 -5.46
C GLN A 190 -31.10 -13.20 -4.38
N GLY A 191 -31.85 -12.09 -4.44
CA GLY A 191 -32.96 -11.82 -3.53
C GLY A 191 -32.66 -10.87 -2.39
N ALA A 192 -31.56 -10.10 -2.46
CA ALA A 192 -31.32 -9.04 -1.48
C ALA A 192 -32.36 -7.93 -1.62
N GLY A 193 -33.09 -7.64 -0.57
CA GLY A 193 -34.02 -6.51 -0.46
C GLY A 193 -33.37 -5.23 0.05
N ALA A 194 -32.15 -5.32 0.59
CA ALA A 194 -31.33 -4.20 1.03
C ALA A 194 -29.85 -4.49 0.81
N ILE A 195 -29.07 -3.42 0.62
CA ILE A 195 -27.60 -3.51 0.47
C ILE A 195 -26.93 -2.71 1.56
N VAL A 196 -25.90 -3.31 2.17
CA VAL A 196 -24.97 -2.65 3.10
C VAL A 196 -23.61 -2.57 2.42
N LEU A 197 -23.11 -1.35 2.22
CA LEU A 197 -21.74 -1.08 1.79
C LEU A 197 -20.86 -1.02 3.05
N ASP A 198 -19.96 -1.99 3.22
CA ASP A 198 -19.03 -2.06 4.33
C ASP A 198 -17.67 -1.49 3.91
N LEU A 199 -17.34 -0.33 4.47
CA LEU A 199 -16.07 0.37 4.24
C LEU A 199 -15.18 0.36 5.50
N ARG A 200 -15.47 -0.47 6.47
CA ARG A 200 -14.61 -0.59 7.65
C ARG A 200 -13.25 -1.14 7.24
N ASP A 201 -12.19 -0.55 7.79
CA ASP A 201 -10.79 -0.86 7.48
C ASP A 201 -10.37 -0.55 6.03
N ASN A 202 -11.16 0.28 5.32
CA ASN A 202 -10.83 0.75 3.98
C ASN A 202 -9.85 1.93 4.09
N ALA A 203 -8.67 1.80 3.50
CA ALA A 203 -7.62 2.83 3.51
C ALA A 203 -7.89 3.99 2.54
N GLY A 204 -8.99 3.97 1.78
CA GLY A 204 -9.29 4.95 0.74
C GLY A 204 -8.78 4.54 -0.64
N GLY A 205 -8.34 5.50 -1.44
CA GLY A 205 -7.85 5.30 -2.81
C GLY A 205 -8.29 6.40 -3.77
N TYR A 206 -8.76 6.02 -4.96
CA TYR A 206 -9.12 6.99 -6.00
C TYR A 206 -10.40 7.77 -5.68
N LEU A 207 -10.26 9.10 -5.53
CA LEU A 207 -11.39 9.98 -5.24
C LEU A 207 -12.50 9.89 -6.31
N THR A 208 -12.14 9.74 -7.59
CA THR A 208 -13.11 9.57 -8.67
C THR A 208 -13.96 8.32 -8.46
N GLN A 209 -13.33 7.20 -8.12
CA GLN A 209 -14.04 5.95 -7.86
C GLN A 209 -14.91 6.03 -6.60
N ALA A 210 -14.46 6.75 -5.57
CA ALA A 210 -15.29 7.01 -4.39
C ALA A 210 -16.57 7.80 -4.74
N VAL A 211 -16.46 8.80 -5.62
CA VAL A 211 -17.61 9.55 -6.14
C VAL A 211 -18.53 8.65 -6.95
N ASP A 212 -17.97 7.82 -7.83
CA ASP A 212 -18.75 6.90 -8.66
C ASP A 212 -19.47 5.85 -7.79
N ILE A 213 -18.82 5.29 -6.78
CA ILE A 213 -19.47 4.38 -5.81
C ILE A 213 -20.60 5.09 -5.08
N ALA A 214 -20.37 6.30 -4.57
CA ALA A 214 -21.40 7.06 -3.88
C ALA A 214 -22.59 7.37 -4.79
N SER A 215 -22.35 7.59 -6.09
CA SER A 215 -23.40 7.84 -7.09
C SER A 215 -24.30 6.60 -7.33
N LEU A 216 -23.87 5.40 -6.98
CA LEU A 216 -24.74 4.21 -7.02
C LEU A 216 -25.84 4.25 -5.94
N PHE A 217 -25.62 5.00 -4.86
CA PHE A 217 -26.51 5.05 -3.68
C PHE A 217 -27.19 6.41 -3.50
N VAL A 218 -26.68 7.48 -4.13
CA VAL A 218 -27.15 8.86 -4.00
C VAL A 218 -27.48 9.41 -5.38
N ASN A 219 -28.74 9.76 -5.59
CA ASN A 219 -29.24 10.17 -6.91
C ASN A 219 -28.90 11.61 -7.31
N SER A 220 -28.56 12.49 -6.38
CA SER A 220 -28.24 13.89 -6.66
C SER A 220 -27.60 14.58 -5.46
N GLY A 221 -26.87 15.65 -5.73
CA GLY A 221 -26.24 16.51 -4.73
C GLY A 221 -24.74 16.50 -4.82
N ILE A 222 -24.09 17.39 -4.07
CA ILE A 222 -22.65 17.48 -3.96
C ILE A 222 -22.17 16.34 -3.05
N LEU A 223 -21.29 15.51 -3.56
CA LEU A 223 -20.69 14.38 -2.82
C LEU A 223 -19.38 14.76 -2.16
N VAL A 224 -18.57 15.59 -2.82
CA VAL A 224 -17.29 16.05 -2.28
C VAL A 224 -16.96 17.46 -2.73
N GLN A 225 -16.33 18.21 -1.87
CA GLN A 225 -15.75 19.51 -2.14
C GLN A 225 -14.24 19.43 -1.89
N ILE A 226 -13.46 19.89 -2.88
CA ILE A 226 -12.00 19.90 -2.83
C ILE A 226 -11.57 21.37 -2.72
N GLU A 227 -10.87 21.69 -1.64
CA GLU A 227 -10.33 23.03 -1.40
C GLU A 227 -8.80 22.99 -1.58
N GLY A 228 -8.26 23.95 -2.30
CA GLY A 228 -6.82 24.15 -2.50
C GLY A 228 -6.43 25.59 -2.21
N ASN A 229 -5.13 25.85 -2.11
CA ASN A 229 -4.63 27.19 -1.85
C ASN A 229 -4.81 28.16 -3.02
N ASP A 230 -4.99 27.65 -4.25
CA ASP A 230 -4.82 28.45 -5.48
C ASP A 230 -6.13 28.76 -6.21
N GLY A 231 -7.30 28.63 -5.58
CA GLY A 231 -8.54 28.92 -6.28
C GLY A 231 -9.82 28.54 -5.55
N PRO A 232 -10.95 28.74 -6.19
CA PRO A 232 -12.24 28.35 -5.62
C PRO A 232 -12.31 26.84 -5.46
N ALA A 233 -13.02 26.40 -4.43
CA ALA A 233 -13.29 24.98 -4.20
C ALA A 233 -13.90 24.32 -5.43
N THR A 234 -13.41 23.16 -5.81
CA THR A 234 -14.01 22.31 -6.85
C THR A 234 -14.96 21.31 -6.22
N THR A 235 -16.12 21.09 -6.84
CA THR A 235 -17.13 20.14 -6.35
C THR A 235 -17.29 18.98 -7.31
N LYS A 236 -17.58 17.79 -6.77
CA LYS A 236 -18.08 16.65 -7.54
C LYS A 236 -19.44 16.26 -7.02
N SER A 237 -20.38 16.09 -7.94
CA SER A 237 -21.77 15.74 -7.64
C SER A 237 -22.06 14.30 -8.06
N ALA A 238 -23.13 13.73 -7.52
CA ALA A 238 -23.68 12.47 -8.01
C ALA A 238 -24.07 12.62 -9.48
N ALA A 239 -23.78 11.61 -10.28
CA ALA A 239 -24.03 11.54 -11.72
C ALA A 239 -25.37 10.84 -12.01
#